data_1d25f50b395f7d043bee31d51d2a83e0
#
_entry.id   1d25f50b395f7d043bee31d51d2a83e0
#
_cell.length_a   1.000
_cell.length_b   1.000
_cell.length_c   1.000
_cell.angle_alpha   90.00
_cell.angle_beta   90.00
_cell.angle_gamma   90.00
#
_symmetry.space_group_name_H-M   'P 1'
#
loop_
_entity.id
_entity.type
_entity.pdbx_description
1 polymer ?
#
loop_
_entity_poly.entity_id
_entity_poly.type
_entity_poly.pdbx_seq_one_letter_code
_entity_poly.pdbx_strand_id
1 'polypeptide(L)'
;GKSYPSTGSTGYGHEIARHFKHNITDLEAAESPLLTYFPHKALQGISLTDVTLSYGKHIITHDLLFTHFGLSGPAALRMSSFVKGGEILSLDLLPTTSSQDLKDFLEEHREKAIKNSLKALLPERLADFLAQGFPEKAKQLTPLQTEELIQKIKELPIPVTGKMSLAKSFVTKGGVSLKEINPKTLESKLVPGLHFAGEVLDINAHTGGFNITAALCTGWVAGSLHY
;
A
#
# COMPACT_ATOMS: atom_id res chain seq x y z
N GLY A 1 11.09 9.28 14.17
CA GLY A 1 9.94 8.40 13.91
C GLY A 1 9.60 7.45 15.06
N LYS A 2 8.56 6.67 14.88
CA LYS A 2 8.05 5.71 15.87
C LYS A 2 7.71 4.34 15.27
N SER A 3 8.09 4.13 14.02
CA SER A 3 7.93 2.85 13.32
C SER A 3 9.04 1.89 13.73
N TYR A 4 8.75 0.58 13.80
CA TYR A 4 9.72 -0.46 14.16
C TYR A 4 10.56 -0.12 15.41
N PRO A 5 9.96 0.02 16.59
CA PRO A 5 10.65 0.48 17.79
C PRO A 5 11.83 -0.43 18.22
N SER A 6 11.83 -1.70 17.79
CA SER A 6 12.95 -2.63 18.00
C SER A 6 14.25 -2.21 17.30
N THR A 7 14.18 -1.30 16.32
CA THR A 7 15.34 -0.73 15.63
C THR A 7 15.85 0.58 16.29
N GLY A 8 15.25 0.99 17.39
CA GLY A 8 15.58 2.24 18.10
C GLY A 8 14.64 3.41 17.81
N SER A 9 13.67 3.25 16.91
CA SER A 9 12.70 4.28 16.53
C SER A 9 11.55 4.35 17.55
N THR A 10 11.83 4.79 18.76
CA THR A 10 10.90 4.75 19.91
C THR A 10 9.95 5.94 19.99
N GLY A 11 10.18 6.98 19.20
CA GLY A 11 9.43 8.25 19.27
C GLY A 11 10.02 9.27 20.27
N TYR A 12 11.24 9.02 20.76
CA TYR A 12 11.91 9.91 21.73
C TYR A 12 12.02 11.36 21.24
N GLY A 13 12.27 11.59 19.95
CA GLY A 13 12.28 12.93 19.36
C GLY A 13 10.93 13.66 19.50
N HIS A 14 9.81 12.96 19.44
CA HIS A 14 8.48 13.54 19.69
C HIS A 14 8.27 13.87 21.17
N GLU A 15 8.87 13.12 22.10
CA GLU A 15 8.83 13.42 23.54
C GLU A 15 9.63 14.68 23.86
N ILE A 16 10.83 14.82 23.29
CA ILE A 16 11.63 16.04 23.36
C ILE A 16 10.83 17.23 22.84
N ALA A 17 10.22 17.10 21.65
CA ALA A 17 9.44 18.19 21.06
C ALA A 17 8.26 18.61 21.96
N ARG A 18 7.54 17.66 22.58
CA ARG A 18 6.47 17.95 23.55
C ARG A 18 7.00 18.65 24.80
N HIS A 19 8.18 18.25 25.29
CA HIS A 19 8.82 18.92 26.43
C HIS A 19 9.04 20.40 26.13
N PHE A 20 9.44 20.74 24.92
CA PHE A 20 9.60 22.11 24.44
C PHE A 20 8.30 22.74 23.91
N LYS A 21 7.14 22.17 24.23
CA LYS A 21 5.81 22.70 23.94
C LYS A 21 5.44 22.73 22.44
N HIS A 22 6.12 21.96 21.60
CA HIS A 22 5.73 21.78 20.22
C HIS A 22 4.46 20.95 20.09
N ASN A 23 3.61 21.32 19.15
CA ASN A 23 2.47 20.53 18.74
C ASN A 23 2.94 19.33 17.92
N ILE A 24 2.48 18.14 18.30
CA ILE A 24 2.69 16.90 17.56
C ILE A 24 1.36 16.52 16.95
N THR A 25 1.30 16.44 15.62
CA THR A 25 0.13 15.90 14.90
C THR A 25 -0.03 14.42 15.21
N ASP A 26 -1.22 13.88 14.99
CA ASP A 26 -1.53 12.48 15.31
C ASP A 26 -0.56 11.53 14.59
N LEU A 27 0.06 10.66 15.38
CA LEU A 27 1.01 9.67 14.86
C LEU A 27 0.24 8.44 14.37
N GLU A 28 0.25 8.22 13.06
CA GLU A 28 -0.43 7.11 12.40
C GLU A 28 0.57 6.22 11.64
N ALA A 29 0.18 4.95 11.42
CA ALA A 29 0.89 4.07 10.53
C ALA A 29 0.72 4.54 9.07
N ALA A 30 1.82 4.75 8.36
CA ALA A 30 1.86 4.93 6.93
C ALA A 30 2.79 3.89 6.28
N GLU A 31 2.62 3.64 4.97
CA GLU A 31 3.34 2.57 4.30
C GLU A 31 3.25 1.26 5.10
N SER A 32 2.01 0.89 5.43
CA SER A 32 1.68 -0.21 6.32
C SER A 32 0.95 -1.32 5.56
N PRO A 33 1.24 -2.60 5.82
CA PRO A 33 0.43 -3.69 5.28
C PRO A 33 -1.04 -3.53 5.63
N LEU A 34 -1.92 -3.91 4.71
CA LEU A 34 -3.37 -3.88 4.86
C LEU A 34 -3.88 -5.20 5.44
N LEU A 35 -4.75 -5.10 6.43
CA LEU A 35 -5.52 -6.23 6.95
C LEU A 35 -6.78 -6.37 6.12
N THR A 36 -7.10 -7.58 5.65
CA THR A 36 -8.25 -7.80 4.76
C THR A 36 -9.03 -9.06 5.13
N TYR A 37 -10.32 -9.10 4.78
CA TYR A 37 -11.13 -10.33 4.77
C TYR A 37 -10.99 -10.99 3.39
N PHE A 38 -9.88 -11.66 3.15
CA PHE A 38 -9.67 -12.36 1.89
C PHE A 38 -9.18 -13.79 2.17
N PRO A 39 -9.35 -14.77 1.27
CA PRO A 39 -8.94 -16.14 1.52
C PRO A 39 -7.41 -16.28 1.54
N HIS A 40 -6.79 -15.76 2.61
CA HIS A 40 -5.35 -15.63 2.77
C HIS A 40 -4.60 -16.96 2.61
N LYS A 41 -5.15 -18.06 3.14
CA LYS A 41 -4.48 -19.37 3.10
C LYS A 41 -4.25 -19.86 1.67
N ALA A 42 -5.22 -19.64 0.78
CA ALA A 42 -5.13 -20.09 -0.61
C ALA A 42 -4.10 -19.27 -1.41
N LEU A 43 -3.98 -17.97 -1.13
CA LEU A 43 -3.20 -17.02 -1.93
C LEU A 43 -1.91 -16.56 -1.25
N GLN A 44 -1.69 -16.91 0.02
CA GLN A 44 -0.51 -16.49 0.79
C GLN A 44 0.79 -16.80 0.04
N GLY A 45 1.68 -15.80 -0.04
CA GLY A 45 2.98 -15.89 -0.67
C GLY A 45 2.96 -15.63 -2.18
N ILE A 46 1.78 -15.41 -2.79
CA ILE A 46 1.71 -14.99 -4.20
C ILE A 46 2.13 -13.53 -4.28
N SER A 47 3.16 -13.28 -5.08
CA SER A 47 3.56 -11.95 -5.51
C SER A 47 3.06 -11.69 -6.92
N LEU A 48 2.48 -10.52 -7.14
CA LEU A 48 2.02 -10.05 -8.44
C LEU A 48 2.81 -8.80 -8.81
N THR A 49 3.18 -8.69 -10.06
CA THR A 49 3.85 -7.50 -10.62
C THR A 49 2.84 -6.62 -11.31
N ASP A 50 3.03 -5.30 -11.18
CA ASP A 50 2.28 -4.28 -11.92
C ASP A 50 0.74 -4.42 -11.91
N VAL A 51 0.16 -4.83 -10.78
CA VAL A 51 -1.30 -4.82 -10.59
C VAL A 51 -1.78 -3.44 -10.20
N THR A 52 -3.06 -3.14 -10.46
CA THR A 52 -3.65 -1.86 -10.08
C THR A 52 -4.61 -2.02 -8.91
N LEU A 53 -4.31 -1.33 -7.82
CA LEU A 53 -5.17 -1.24 -6.64
C LEU A 53 -5.84 0.14 -6.62
N SER A 54 -7.17 0.20 -6.51
CA SER A 54 -7.91 1.45 -6.56
C SER A 54 -8.93 1.60 -5.43
N TYR A 55 -9.11 2.86 -4.99
CA TYR A 55 -10.15 3.27 -4.04
C TYR A 55 -10.53 4.74 -4.28
N GLY A 56 -11.76 4.97 -4.68
CA GLY A 56 -12.23 6.31 -5.08
C GLY A 56 -11.35 6.90 -6.19
N LYS A 57 -10.72 8.04 -5.93
CA LYS A 57 -9.79 8.69 -6.88
C LYS A 57 -8.34 8.20 -6.80
N HIS A 58 -8.03 7.35 -5.84
CA HIS A 58 -6.68 6.85 -5.62
C HIS A 58 -6.47 5.57 -6.42
N ILE A 59 -5.53 5.62 -7.35
CA ILE A 59 -5.17 4.52 -8.25
C ILE A 59 -3.66 4.31 -8.12
N ILE A 60 -3.25 3.10 -7.79
CA ILE A 60 -1.85 2.75 -7.57
C ILE A 60 -1.54 1.47 -8.35
N THR A 61 -0.68 1.58 -9.34
CA THR A 61 -0.16 0.44 -10.10
C THR A 61 1.24 0.12 -9.60
N HIS A 62 1.43 -1.05 -9.06
CA HIS A 62 2.72 -1.56 -8.57
C HIS A 62 2.59 -3.03 -8.13
N ASP A 63 3.71 -3.61 -7.66
CA ASP A 63 3.75 -4.97 -7.12
C ASP A 63 2.91 -5.11 -5.85
N LEU A 64 2.28 -6.28 -5.71
CA LEU A 64 1.42 -6.62 -4.58
C LEU A 64 1.78 -8.03 -4.07
N LEU A 65 1.75 -8.20 -2.76
CA LEU A 65 1.99 -9.48 -2.10
C LEU A 65 0.78 -9.90 -1.27
N PHE A 66 0.25 -11.06 -1.52
CA PHE A 66 -0.72 -11.72 -0.63
C PHE A 66 -0.01 -12.33 0.58
N THR A 67 -0.43 -11.96 1.77
CA THR A 67 0.13 -12.44 3.04
C THR A 67 -0.91 -13.25 3.82
N HIS A 68 -0.54 -13.83 4.94
CA HIS A 68 -1.47 -14.55 5.83
C HIS A 68 -2.46 -13.64 6.57
N PHE A 69 -2.26 -12.33 6.56
CA PHE A 69 -3.11 -11.35 7.23
C PHE A 69 -3.83 -10.40 6.26
N GLY A 70 -3.42 -10.36 5.00
CA GLY A 70 -3.97 -9.44 4.01
C GLY A 70 -3.01 -9.15 2.88
N LEU A 71 -2.81 -7.87 2.57
CA LEU A 71 -2.00 -7.42 1.47
C LEU A 71 -0.77 -6.64 1.95
N SER A 72 0.34 -6.84 1.26
CA SER A 72 1.59 -6.09 1.40
C SER A 72 2.16 -5.79 0.00
N GLY A 73 3.40 -5.35 -0.06
CA GLY A 73 4.03 -4.90 -1.30
C GLY A 73 3.71 -3.42 -1.60
N PRO A 74 4.43 -2.80 -2.54
CA PRO A 74 4.37 -1.36 -2.78
C PRO A 74 2.95 -0.83 -3.06
N ALA A 75 2.12 -1.57 -3.81
CA ALA A 75 0.73 -1.16 -4.08
C ALA A 75 -0.08 -1.03 -2.78
N ALA A 76 -0.05 -2.05 -1.93
CA ALA A 76 -0.78 -2.05 -0.66
C ALA A 76 -0.22 -1.03 0.33
N LEU A 77 1.12 -0.92 0.43
CA LEU A 77 1.77 0.03 1.32
C LEU A 77 1.39 1.47 0.98
N ARG A 78 1.45 1.86 -0.28
CA ARG A 78 1.03 3.21 -0.72
C ARG A 78 -0.46 3.43 -0.49
N MET A 79 -1.31 2.44 -0.80
CA MET A 79 -2.77 2.53 -0.61
C MET A 79 -3.14 2.69 0.87
N SER A 80 -2.32 2.20 1.80
CA SER A 80 -2.55 2.32 3.23
C SER A 80 -2.64 3.77 3.75
N SER A 81 -2.11 4.72 2.98
CA SER A 81 -2.21 6.14 3.30
C SER A 81 -3.61 6.73 3.10
N PHE A 82 -4.48 6.04 2.34
CA PHE A 82 -5.80 6.51 1.93
C PHE A 82 -6.96 5.72 2.53
N VAL A 83 -6.68 4.63 3.23
CA VAL A 83 -7.68 3.76 3.86
C VAL A 83 -7.41 3.60 5.36
N LYS A 84 -8.47 3.31 6.11
CA LYS A 84 -8.39 3.12 7.58
C LYS A 84 -8.93 1.76 8.02
N GLY A 85 -9.91 1.22 7.32
CA GLY A 85 -10.66 0.00 7.58
C GLY A 85 -12.15 0.23 7.37
N GLY A 86 -12.81 -0.74 6.75
CA GLY A 86 -14.21 -0.66 6.30
C GLY A 86 -14.36 -0.36 4.81
N GLU A 87 -13.28 0.02 4.12
CA GLU A 87 -13.28 0.27 2.68
C GLU A 87 -13.19 -1.05 1.90
N ILE A 88 -13.73 -1.03 0.67
CA ILE A 88 -13.55 -2.10 -0.31
C ILE A 88 -12.69 -1.55 -1.44
N LEU A 89 -11.49 -2.12 -1.60
CA LEU A 89 -10.61 -1.79 -2.72
C LEU A 89 -11.00 -2.61 -3.94
N SER A 90 -10.71 -2.11 -5.12
CA SER A 90 -10.76 -2.85 -6.38
C SER A 90 -9.35 -3.21 -6.81
N LEU A 91 -9.11 -4.49 -7.09
CA LEU A 91 -7.82 -4.98 -7.58
C LEU A 91 -7.95 -5.45 -9.02
N ASP A 92 -7.30 -4.76 -9.94
CA ASP A 92 -7.11 -5.18 -11.31
C ASP A 92 -5.82 -6.03 -11.40
N LEU A 93 -5.99 -7.31 -11.70
CA LEU A 93 -4.90 -8.28 -11.76
C LEU A 93 -4.09 -8.19 -13.07
N LEU A 94 -4.68 -7.64 -14.13
CA LEU A 94 -4.11 -7.53 -15.47
C LEU A 94 -4.38 -6.14 -16.08
N PRO A 95 -3.77 -5.06 -15.57
CA PRO A 95 -4.12 -3.68 -15.96
C PRO A 95 -3.87 -3.38 -17.44
N THR A 96 -2.91 -4.07 -18.05
CA THR A 96 -2.53 -3.88 -19.45
C THR A 96 -3.40 -4.68 -20.43
N THR A 97 -4.28 -5.56 -19.93
CA THR A 97 -5.17 -6.40 -20.74
C THR A 97 -6.60 -5.86 -20.63
N SER A 98 -7.22 -5.51 -21.75
CA SER A 98 -8.60 -5.03 -21.74
C SER A 98 -9.60 -6.15 -21.46
N SER A 99 -10.83 -5.78 -21.07
CA SER A 99 -11.92 -6.75 -20.91
C SER A 99 -12.23 -7.45 -22.24
N GLN A 100 -12.06 -6.78 -23.38
CA GLN A 100 -12.26 -7.39 -24.69
C GLN A 100 -11.18 -8.40 -25.00
N ASP A 101 -9.92 -8.09 -24.74
CA ASP A 101 -8.80 -9.03 -24.93
C ASP A 101 -8.99 -10.30 -24.07
N LEU A 102 -9.52 -10.16 -22.85
CA LEU A 102 -9.84 -11.30 -22.00
C LEU A 102 -10.99 -12.15 -22.57
N LYS A 103 -12.00 -11.53 -23.18
CA LYS A 103 -13.08 -12.26 -23.89
C LYS A 103 -12.51 -13.06 -25.05
N ASP A 104 -11.72 -12.41 -25.88
CA ASP A 104 -11.11 -13.03 -27.06
C ASP A 104 -10.17 -14.16 -26.64
N PHE A 105 -9.39 -13.97 -25.59
CA PHE A 105 -8.56 -15.01 -25.00
C PHE A 105 -9.36 -16.22 -24.49
N LEU A 106 -10.48 -16.01 -23.81
CA LEU A 106 -11.34 -17.10 -23.33
C LEU A 106 -11.99 -17.86 -24.50
N GLU A 107 -12.38 -17.17 -25.57
CA GLU A 107 -12.94 -17.81 -26.78
C GLU A 107 -11.89 -18.61 -27.54
N GLU A 108 -10.67 -18.07 -27.67
CA GLU A 108 -9.55 -18.82 -28.29
C GLU A 108 -9.22 -20.11 -27.51
N HIS A 109 -9.38 -20.08 -26.17
CA HIS A 109 -9.11 -21.21 -25.31
C HIS A 109 -10.36 -21.98 -24.86
N ARG A 110 -11.47 -21.85 -25.58
CA ARG A 110 -12.81 -22.35 -25.20
C ARG A 110 -12.85 -23.85 -24.86
N GLU A 111 -12.00 -24.67 -25.47
CA GLU A 111 -11.95 -26.12 -25.23
C GLU A 111 -11.11 -26.49 -23.97
N LYS A 112 -10.31 -25.59 -23.47
CA LYS A 112 -9.49 -25.79 -22.25
C LYS A 112 -10.30 -25.58 -20.99
N ALA A 113 -9.85 -26.17 -19.89
CA ALA A 113 -10.34 -25.81 -18.56
C ALA A 113 -9.98 -24.35 -18.23
N ILE A 114 -10.93 -23.57 -17.71
CA ILE A 114 -10.75 -22.14 -17.37
C ILE A 114 -9.50 -21.90 -16.52
N LYS A 115 -9.32 -22.70 -15.47
CA LYS A 115 -8.12 -22.61 -14.62
C LYS A 115 -6.82 -22.77 -15.41
N ASN A 116 -6.79 -23.68 -16.40
CA ASN A 116 -5.60 -23.92 -17.22
C ASN A 116 -5.36 -22.79 -18.22
N SER A 117 -6.40 -22.16 -18.72
CA SER A 117 -6.26 -20.95 -19.54
C SER A 117 -5.73 -19.80 -18.70
N LEU A 118 -6.29 -19.55 -17.53
CA LEU A 118 -5.84 -18.47 -16.65
C LEU A 118 -4.41 -18.64 -16.13
N LYS A 119 -3.88 -19.86 -16.02
CA LYS A 119 -2.47 -20.13 -15.66
C LYS A 119 -1.46 -19.57 -16.67
N ALA A 120 -1.88 -19.30 -17.90
CA ALA A 120 -1.04 -18.62 -18.87
C ALA A 120 -0.85 -17.12 -18.56
N LEU A 121 -1.73 -16.53 -17.77
CA LEU A 121 -1.77 -15.11 -17.45
C LEU A 121 -1.44 -14.82 -15.98
N LEU A 122 -1.72 -15.76 -15.07
CA LEU A 122 -1.70 -15.54 -13.61
C LEU A 122 -1.06 -16.74 -12.90
N PRO A 123 -0.52 -16.54 -11.69
CA PRO A 123 -0.02 -17.63 -10.86
C PRO A 123 -1.07 -18.73 -10.64
N GLU A 124 -0.64 -19.99 -10.66
CA GLU A 124 -1.52 -21.17 -10.66
C GLU A 124 -2.58 -21.12 -9.56
N ARG A 125 -2.20 -20.87 -8.29
CA ARG A 125 -3.14 -20.82 -7.17
C ARG A 125 -4.16 -19.69 -7.29
N LEU A 126 -3.79 -18.57 -7.92
CA LEU A 126 -4.70 -17.46 -8.17
C LEU A 126 -5.67 -17.81 -9.31
N ALA A 127 -5.18 -18.45 -10.38
CA ALA A 127 -6.01 -18.97 -11.47
C ALA A 127 -7.04 -19.99 -10.96
N ASP A 128 -6.61 -20.92 -10.11
CA ASP A 128 -7.50 -21.89 -9.47
C ASP A 128 -8.56 -21.21 -8.59
N PHE A 129 -8.20 -20.17 -7.83
CA PHE A 129 -9.12 -19.39 -7.03
C PHE A 129 -10.15 -18.62 -7.88
N LEU A 130 -9.71 -17.99 -8.97
CA LEU A 130 -10.58 -17.23 -9.85
C LEU A 130 -11.59 -18.12 -10.58
N ALA A 131 -11.18 -19.33 -10.96
CA ALA A 131 -12.03 -20.30 -11.65
C ALA A 131 -13.11 -20.94 -10.74
N GLN A 132 -13.01 -20.77 -9.42
CA GLN A 132 -14.02 -21.32 -8.50
C GLN A 132 -15.39 -20.70 -8.72
N GLY A 133 -16.41 -21.54 -8.78
CA GLY A 133 -17.79 -21.15 -9.03
C GLY A 133 -18.20 -21.07 -10.50
N PHE A 134 -17.24 -21.29 -11.42
CA PHE A 134 -17.51 -21.35 -12.87
C PHE A 134 -17.46 -22.79 -13.40
N PRO A 135 -18.06 -23.06 -14.60
CA PRO A 135 -17.92 -24.34 -15.29
C PRO A 135 -16.45 -24.72 -15.53
N GLU A 136 -16.20 -25.98 -15.80
CA GLU A 136 -14.82 -26.44 -16.02
C GLU A 136 -14.20 -25.80 -17.27
N LYS A 137 -14.93 -25.76 -18.39
CA LYS A 137 -14.41 -25.26 -19.67
C LYS A 137 -15.03 -23.93 -20.07
N ALA A 138 -14.24 -23.09 -20.72
CA ALA A 138 -14.68 -21.76 -21.14
C ALA A 138 -15.90 -21.79 -22.07
N LYS A 139 -16.01 -22.79 -22.96
CA LYS A 139 -17.19 -22.98 -23.82
C LYS A 139 -18.51 -23.24 -23.11
N GLN A 140 -18.46 -23.55 -21.84
CA GLN A 140 -19.65 -23.77 -20.99
C GLN A 140 -20.13 -22.53 -20.28
N LEU A 141 -19.33 -21.44 -20.33
CA LEU A 141 -19.70 -20.17 -19.78
C LEU A 141 -20.88 -19.56 -20.52
N THR A 142 -21.88 -19.11 -19.79
CA THR A 142 -22.87 -18.20 -20.34
C THR A 142 -22.26 -16.81 -20.53
N PRO A 143 -22.85 -15.94 -21.38
CA PRO A 143 -22.37 -14.56 -21.53
C PRO A 143 -22.26 -13.83 -20.19
N LEU A 144 -23.20 -14.01 -19.27
CA LEU A 144 -23.16 -13.42 -17.94
C LEU A 144 -21.99 -13.93 -17.11
N GLN A 145 -21.74 -15.24 -17.11
CA GLN A 145 -20.60 -15.83 -16.39
C GLN A 145 -19.26 -15.39 -16.98
N THR A 146 -19.19 -15.15 -18.30
CA THR A 146 -17.98 -14.58 -18.92
C THR A 146 -17.70 -13.17 -18.39
N GLU A 147 -18.73 -12.32 -18.32
CA GLU A 147 -18.59 -10.97 -17.74
C GLU A 147 -18.20 -11.04 -16.26
N GLU A 148 -18.83 -11.91 -15.47
CA GLU A 148 -18.51 -12.10 -14.05
C GLU A 148 -17.05 -12.56 -13.83
N LEU A 149 -16.54 -13.47 -14.66
CA LEU A 149 -15.16 -13.92 -14.59
C LEU A 149 -14.19 -12.80 -14.94
N ILE A 150 -14.50 -12.03 -15.99
CA ILE A 150 -13.69 -10.88 -16.40
C ILE A 150 -13.70 -9.81 -15.32
N GLN A 151 -14.87 -9.49 -14.77
CA GLN A 151 -14.99 -8.55 -13.67
C GLN A 151 -14.18 -9.01 -12.44
N LYS A 152 -14.21 -10.30 -12.12
CA LYS A 152 -13.41 -10.89 -11.04
C LYS A 152 -11.90 -10.77 -11.28
N ILE A 153 -11.44 -10.69 -12.54
CA ILE A 153 -10.03 -10.45 -12.90
C ILE A 153 -9.70 -8.97 -12.85
N LYS A 154 -10.59 -8.10 -13.32
CA LYS A 154 -10.38 -6.67 -13.49
C LYS A 154 -10.72 -5.84 -12.25
N GLU A 155 -11.64 -6.30 -11.42
CA GLU A 155 -12.21 -5.57 -10.31
C GLU A 155 -12.39 -6.47 -9.08
N LEU A 156 -11.38 -7.27 -8.74
CA LEU A 156 -11.46 -8.16 -7.58
C LEU A 156 -11.67 -7.35 -6.31
N PRO A 157 -12.80 -7.51 -5.60
CA PRO A 157 -13.08 -6.74 -4.40
C PRO A 157 -12.22 -7.22 -3.22
N ILE A 158 -11.55 -6.29 -2.57
CA ILE A 158 -10.69 -6.55 -1.40
C ILE A 158 -11.23 -5.75 -0.20
N PRO A 159 -12.03 -6.36 0.67
CA PRO A 159 -12.51 -5.71 1.90
C PRO A 159 -11.36 -5.47 2.87
N VAL A 160 -11.07 -4.21 3.17
CA VAL A 160 -10.04 -3.81 4.14
C VAL A 160 -10.67 -3.76 5.53
N THR A 161 -10.04 -4.42 6.51
CA THR A 161 -10.48 -4.39 7.91
C THR A 161 -9.64 -3.45 8.77
N GLY A 162 -8.49 -3.00 8.26
CA GLY A 162 -7.58 -2.10 8.95
C GLY A 162 -6.19 -2.09 8.35
N LYS A 163 -5.26 -1.56 9.13
CA LYS A 163 -3.82 -1.53 8.83
C LYS A 163 -3.05 -2.19 9.96
N MET A 164 -1.83 -2.63 9.70
CA MET A 164 -0.91 -3.01 10.76
C MET A 164 -0.63 -1.81 11.66
N SER A 165 -0.30 -2.08 12.92
CA SER A 165 0.01 -1.02 13.90
C SER A 165 1.23 -0.20 13.49
N LEU A 166 1.36 0.99 14.06
CA LEU A 166 2.52 1.86 13.85
C LEU A 166 3.86 1.14 14.11
N ALA A 167 3.90 0.25 15.09
CA ALA A 167 5.09 -0.57 15.38
C ALA A 167 5.47 -1.56 14.25
N LYS A 168 4.57 -1.82 13.31
CA LYS A 168 4.76 -2.72 12.16
C LYS A 168 4.62 -1.99 10.81
N SER A 169 4.54 -0.67 10.81
CA SER A 169 4.54 0.17 9.61
C SER A 169 5.97 0.57 9.22
N PHE A 170 6.19 0.86 7.95
CA PHE A 170 7.51 1.32 7.50
C PHE A 170 7.75 2.81 7.78
N VAL A 171 6.69 3.61 7.87
CA VAL A 171 6.77 5.07 8.01
C VAL A 171 5.81 5.53 9.10
N THR A 172 6.25 6.51 9.88
CA THR A 172 5.43 7.27 10.81
C THR A 172 4.83 8.47 10.09
N LYS A 173 3.51 8.52 9.93
CA LYS A 173 2.79 9.73 9.53
C LYS A 173 2.49 10.57 10.76
N GLY A 174 2.55 11.89 10.61
CA GLY A 174 2.48 12.82 11.73
C GLY A 174 3.85 13.11 12.34
N GLY A 175 3.92 14.07 13.24
CA GLY A 175 5.15 14.54 13.86
C GLY A 175 5.07 15.99 14.32
N VAL A 176 6.22 16.62 14.49
CA VAL A 176 6.31 18.04 14.86
C VAL A 176 5.65 18.90 13.78
N SER A 177 4.68 19.73 14.19
CA SER A 177 3.94 20.59 13.28
C SER A 177 4.86 21.51 12.50
N LEU A 178 4.81 21.42 11.16
CA LEU A 178 5.64 22.25 10.27
C LEU A 178 5.35 23.75 10.39
N LYS A 179 4.19 24.13 10.95
CA LYS A 179 3.86 25.55 11.22
C LYS A 179 4.81 26.17 12.24
N GLU A 180 5.38 25.36 13.12
CA GLU A 180 6.27 25.78 14.19
C GLU A 180 7.75 25.65 13.83
N ILE A 181 8.06 25.28 12.60
CA ILE A 181 9.41 25.10 12.08
C ILE A 181 9.70 26.12 10.99
N ASN A 182 10.88 26.68 11.01
CA ASN A 182 11.39 27.52 9.92
C ASN A 182 11.77 26.61 8.72
N PRO A 183 11.12 26.72 7.56
CA PRO A 183 11.37 25.81 6.44
C PRO A 183 12.77 25.97 5.80
N LYS A 184 13.46 27.08 6.08
CA LYS A 184 14.80 27.34 5.52
C LYS A 184 15.93 26.82 6.41
N THR A 185 15.70 26.78 7.72
CA THR A 185 16.72 26.45 8.70
C THR A 185 16.39 25.20 9.50
N LEU A 186 15.14 24.73 9.43
CA LEU A 186 14.58 23.66 10.25
C LEU A 186 14.65 23.94 11.77
N GLU A 187 14.90 25.20 12.13
CA GLU A 187 14.89 25.66 13.51
C GLU A 187 13.45 25.80 14.02
N SER A 188 13.27 25.48 15.28
CA SER A 188 12.05 25.77 16.03
C SER A 188 11.77 27.28 16.06
N LYS A 189 10.54 27.66 15.76
CA LYS A 189 10.06 29.04 15.97
C LYS A 189 9.74 29.34 17.43
N LEU A 190 9.70 28.31 18.30
CA LEU A 190 9.35 28.43 19.71
C LEU A 190 10.60 28.46 20.59
N VAL A 191 11.66 27.76 20.20
CA VAL A 191 12.88 27.59 21.00
C VAL A 191 14.11 27.87 20.13
N PRO A 192 14.77 29.02 20.28
CA PRO A 192 15.97 29.33 19.52
C PRO A 192 17.07 28.27 19.71
N GLY A 193 17.75 27.91 18.64
CA GLY A 193 18.83 26.92 18.65
C GLY A 193 18.37 25.44 18.61
N LEU A 194 17.07 25.17 18.73
CA LEU A 194 16.51 23.83 18.62
C LEU A 194 16.12 23.55 17.17
N HIS A 195 16.67 22.48 16.59
CA HIS A 195 16.38 22.07 15.21
C HIS A 195 15.74 20.69 15.17
N PHE A 196 14.87 20.46 14.19
CA PHE A 196 14.23 19.17 13.94
C PHE A 196 14.49 18.72 12.51
N ALA A 197 14.84 17.44 12.32
CA ALA A 197 15.13 16.87 11.00
C ALA A 197 14.64 15.42 10.90
N GLY A 198 14.33 14.99 9.69
CA GLY A 198 13.88 13.62 9.42
C GLY A 198 12.46 13.34 9.87
N GLU A 199 12.17 12.08 10.15
CA GLU A 199 10.81 11.57 10.41
C GLU A 199 10.20 12.03 11.77
N VAL A 200 10.92 12.81 12.55
CA VAL A 200 10.33 13.50 13.71
C VAL A 200 9.39 14.63 13.29
N LEU A 201 9.63 15.22 12.13
CA LEU A 201 8.78 16.23 11.50
C LEU A 201 7.50 15.59 10.94
N ASP A 202 6.43 16.35 10.83
CA ASP A 202 5.21 15.93 10.13
C ASP A 202 5.43 15.93 8.60
N ILE A 203 6.34 15.05 8.17
CA ILE A 203 6.69 14.83 6.76
C ILE A 203 6.70 13.33 6.51
N ASN A 204 5.90 12.88 5.56
CA ASN A 204 5.94 11.51 5.08
C ASN A 204 5.67 11.46 3.57
N ALA A 205 6.26 10.47 2.92
CA ALA A 205 6.10 10.22 1.48
C ALA A 205 5.94 8.72 1.21
N HIS A 206 5.58 8.39 -0.02
CA HIS A 206 5.48 7.00 -0.46
C HIS A 206 6.83 6.28 -0.48
N THR A 207 6.79 4.94 -0.44
CA THR A 207 7.97 4.09 -0.66
C THR A 207 8.66 4.45 -1.98
N GLY A 208 9.98 4.29 -2.04
CA GLY A 208 10.81 4.64 -3.19
C GLY A 208 12.00 5.54 -2.82
N GLY A 209 12.41 5.54 -1.53
CA GLY A 209 13.54 6.32 -1.05
C GLY A 209 13.22 7.75 -0.62
N PHE A 210 12.01 8.26 -0.89
CA PHE A 210 11.63 9.64 -0.61
C PHE A 210 11.73 10.02 0.88
N ASN A 211 11.33 9.13 1.79
CA ASN A 211 11.43 9.38 3.23
C ASN A 211 12.88 9.47 3.69
N ILE A 212 13.77 8.61 3.16
CA ILE A 212 15.21 8.65 3.44
C ILE A 212 15.82 9.93 2.87
N THR A 213 15.47 10.30 1.64
CA THR A 213 15.93 11.54 1.01
C THR A 213 15.50 12.76 1.81
N ALA A 214 14.24 12.82 2.25
CA ALA A 214 13.72 13.89 3.09
C ALA A 214 14.50 13.98 4.42
N ALA A 215 14.80 12.84 5.05
CA ALA A 215 15.57 12.81 6.29
C ALA A 215 17.00 13.32 6.08
N LEU A 216 17.67 12.90 5.01
CA LEU A 216 19.03 13.37 4.66
C LEU A 216 19.04 14.86 4.32
N CYS A 217 18.13 15.34 3.49
CA CYS A 217 18.05 16.75 3.11
C CYS A 217 17.75 17.64 4.32
N THR A 218 16.78 17.26 5.15
CA THR A 218 16.45 18.03 6.34
C THR A 218 17.58 17.97 7.39
N GLY A 219 18.24 16.82 7.53
CA GLY A 219 19.43 16.69 8.38
C GLY A 219 20.60 17.57 7.92
N TRP A 220 20.84 17.60 6.60
CA TRP A 220 21.84 18.48 6.00
C TRP A 220 21.52 19.96 6.29
N VAL A 221 20.30 20.41 6.02
CA VAL A 221 19.90 21.79 6.26
C VAL A 221 20.05 22.16 7.73
N ALA A 222 19.54 21.34 8.65
CA ALA A 222 19.64 21.59 10.08
C ALA A 222 21.08 21.63 10.60
N GLY A 223 21.98 20.82 9.99
CA GLY A 223 23.39 20.75 10.39
C GLY A 223 24.30 21.75 9.68
N SER A 224 23.89 22.33 8.55
CA SER A 224 24.69 23.27 7.76
C SER A 224 24.53 24.72 8.16
N LEU A 225 23.60 24.99 9.05
CA LEU A 225 23.40 26.31 9.59
C LEU A 225 24.53 26.57 10.55
N HIS A 226 25.37 27.64 10.28
CA HIS A 226 25.81 28.13 11.53
C HIS A 226 27.22 28.52 11.72
N TYR A 227 27.81 29.00 10.70
CA TYR A 227 28.99 29.82 10.93
C TYR A 227 29.00 31.01 9.99
#